data_e6425340f8c9509a664f549f147e22f3
#
_entry.id   e6425340f8c9509a664f549f147e22f3
#
_cell.length_a   1.000
_cell.length_b   1.000
_cell.length_c   1.000
_cell.angle_alpha   90.00
_cell.angle_beta   90.00
_cell.angle_gamma   90.00
#
_symmetry.space_group_name_H-M   'P 1'
#
loop_
_entity.id
_entity.type
_entity.pdbx_description
1 polymer ?
#
loop_
_entity_poly.entity_id
_entity_poly.type
_entity_poly.pdbx_seq_one_letter_code
_entity_poly.pdbx_strand_id
1 'polypeptide(L)'
;MRHNVILSAILLMFSLLATAAKDYTPEPYTWTTQSDNSSGSMPCGGHDIGMNVWVERGDLLVYLSRSGFFDEHNTLLKAGRLRLRLEPKDATGTSVFDGEDFRQTLSLDDGAVYVRGGGVTVRLWADVHEPKVFAEIKSAKPVKATLAYESWRHKDRPVPREAVQQFTWKWLSKGGHITYADSIRPGKSSIIFEHHNRKETVYDYTVSYEKLDAVKQNINNPIGDLSFGGRMSAPTFTYTGTTDGVYASTDYRAWNYVSPSLTRSTITVELAVNKGPLQLPGKSVTADASKRRSSQWWHDFWQRSYIKSAHPDAARIARNYELFRYMLGCNAYVQ
;
A
#
# COMPACT_ATOMS: atom_id res chain seq x y z
N MET A 1 13.16 -4.64 -63.35
CA MET A 1 12.76 -5.89 -62.72
C MET A 1 13.64 -6.33 -61.54
N ARG A 2 14.98 -6.17 -61.57
CA ARG A 2 15.88 -6.61 -60.48
C ARG A 2 15.73 -5.80 -59.16
N HIS A 3 15.40 -4.50 -59.22
CA HIS A 3 15.25 -3.65 -58.03
C HIS A 3 14.01 -3.98 -57.20
N ASN A 4 12.91 -4.38 -57.81
CA ASN A 4 11.66 -4.71 -57.11
C ASN A 4 11.73 -6.06 -56.42
N VAL A 5 12.56 -6.99 -56.91
CA VAL A 5 12.75 -8.30 -56.24
C VAL A 5 13.59 -8.17 -54.97
N ILE A 6 14.59 -7.27 -54.95
CA ILE A 6 15.43 -7.03 -53.80
C ILE A 6 14.64 -6.33 -52.69
N LEU A 7 13.78 -5.34 -53.04
CA LEU A 7 12.92 -4.65 -52.06
C LEU A 7 11.88 -5.59 -51.45
N SER A 8 11.29 -6.48 -52.23
CA SER A 8 10.36 -7.49 -51.74
C SER A 8 11.02 -8.54 -50.84
N ALA A 9 12.28 -8.94 -51.15
CA ALA A 9 13.03 -9.87 -50.31
C ALA A 9 13.43 -9.24 -48.98
N ILE A 10 13.77 -7.94 -48.93
CA ILE A 10 14.08 -7.21 -47.72
C ILE A 10 12.81 -7.03 -46.85
N LEU A 11 11.66 -6.71 -47.46
CA LEU A 11 10.38 -6.64 -46.74
C LEU A 11 9.95 -8.02 -46.20
N LEU A 12 10.17 -9.11 -46.95
CA LEU A 12 9.90 -10.47 -46.45
C LEU A 12 10.87 -10.88 -45.31
N MET A 13 12.13 -10.49 -45.34
CA MET A 13 13.07 -10.73 -44.22
C MET A 13 12.67 -9.95 -42.97
N PHE A 14 12.17 -8.74 -43.09
CA PHE A 14 11.64 -7.98 -41.92
C PHE A 14 10.33 -8.56 -41.40
N SER A 15 9.49 -9.16 -42.23
CA SER A 15 8.25 -9.82 -41.77
C SER A 15 8.48 -11.21 -41.15
N LEU A 16 9.59 -11.88 -41.47
CA LEU A 16 9.97 -13.16 -40.87
C LEU A 16 10.75 -13.01 -39.56
N LEU A 17 11.18 -11.79 -39.20
CA LEU A 17 11.78 -11.48 -37.91
C LEU A 17 10.77 -11.01 -36.85
N ALA A 18 9.51 -10.88 -37.21
CA ALA A 18 8.42 -10.82 -36.25
C ALA A 18 8.11 -12.25 -35.72
N THR A 19 9.11 -12.92 -35.13
CA THR A 19 8.81 -13.93 -34.13
C THR A 19 7.97 -13.21 -33.11
N ALA A 20 6.72 -13.65 -32.94
CA ALA A 20 5.86 -13.16 -31.85
C ALA A 20 6.73 -13.14 -30.59
N ALA A 21 7.07 -11.94 -30.12
CA ALA A 21 7.84 -11.81 -28.90
C ALA A 21 7.04 -12.58 -27.86
N LYS A 22 7.61 -13.66 -27.35
CA LYS A 22 6.93 -14.46 -26.33
C LYS A 22 6.64 -13.49 -25.17
N ASP A 23 5.37 -13.39 -24.78
CA ASP A 23 4.96 -12.51 -23.70
C ASP A 23 5.90 -12.67 -22.51
N TYR A 24 6.46 -11.56 -22.08
CA TYR A 24 7.37 -11.55 -20.95
C TYR A 24 6.57 -11.59 -19.65
N THR A 25 6.88 -12.57 -18.82
CA THR A 25 6.32 -12.68 -17.47
C THR A 25 7.48 -12.65 -16.47
N PRO A 26 7.55 -11.64 -15.60
CA PRO A 26 8.57 -11.59 -14.57
C PRO A 26 8.35 -12.68 -13.52
N GLU A 27 9.44 -13.24 -13.00
CA GLU A 27 9.38 -14.27 -11.98
C GLU A 27 8.85 -13.68 -10.64
N PRO A 28 7.93 -14.35 -9.96
CA PRO A 28 7.46 -13.90 -8.65
C PRO A 28 8.53 -14.04 -7.57
N TYR A 29 8.36 -13.32 -6.46
CA TYR A 29 9.11 -13.55 -5.21
C TYR A 29 8.23 -14.29 -4.23
N THR A 30 8.69 -15.44 -3.74
CA THR A 30 7.92 -16.26 -2.79
C THR A 30 8.72 -16.52 -1.53
N TRP A 31 8.12 -16.22 -0.39
CA TRP A 31 8.60 -16.63 0.93
C TRP A 31 7.78 -17.78 1.46
N THR A 32 8.46 -18.73 2.10
CA THR A 32 7.86 -19.94 2.67
C THR A 32 7.81 -19.89 4.19
N THR A 33 8.35 -18.82 4.78
CA THR A 33 8.35 -18.54 6.21
C THR A 33 7.73 -17.18 6.47
N GLN A 34 7.06 -17.03 7.60
CA GLN A 34 6.58 -15.74 8.07
C GLN A 34 7.75 -14.81 8.39
N SER A 35 7.49 -13.50 8.39
CA SER A 35 8.48 -12.49 8.74
C SER A 35 8.55 -12.30 10.26
N ASP A 36 9.74 -11.97 10.77
CA ASP A 36 9.93 -11.66 12.19
C ASP A 36 9.33 -10.29 12.56
N ASN A 37 9.29 -9.37 11.61
CA ASN A 37 8.77 -8.01 11.77
C ASN A 37 8.52 -7.34 10.40
N SER A 38 8.17 -6.07 10.41
CA SER A 38 7.87 -5.29 9.19
C SER A 38 9.05 -5.09 8.24
N SER A 39 10.30 -5.33 8.65
CA SER A 39 11.46 -5.23 7.73
C SER A 39 11.44 -6.33 6.67
N GLY A 40 10.79 -7.46 6.97
CA GLY A 40 10.53 -8.53 6.02
C GLY A 40 9.24 -8.34 5.20
N SER A 41 8.70 -7.13 5.07
CA SER A 41 7.47 -6.90 4.30
C SER A 41 7.72 -6.88 2.80
N MET A 42 6.73 -7.35 2.02
CA MET A 42 6.71 -7.19 0.56
C MET A 42 6.10 -5.84 0.19
N PRO A 43 6.74 -5.04 -0.68
CA PRO A 43 6.15 -3.81 -1.21
C PRO A 43 5.02 -4.14 -2.19
N CYS A 44 3.96 -3.37 -2.15
CA CYS A 44 2.87 -3.42 -3.13
C CYS A 44 2.31 -2.00 -3.32
N GLY A 45 1.93 -1.64 -4.53
CA GLY A 45 1.44 -0.30 -4.78
C GLY A 45 0.79 -0.14 -6.14
N GLY A 46 0.22 1.01 -6.35
CA GLY A 46 -0.42 1.45 -7.59
C GLY A 46 -1.03 2.83 -7.41
N HIS A 47 -1.21 3.56 -8.51
CA HIS A 47 -1.58 4.95 -8.47
C HIS A 47 -0.53 5.75 -7.64
N ASP A 48 -0.89 6.28 -6.49
CA ASP A 48 -0.02 6.98 -5.54
C ASP A 48 -0.03 6.35 -4.14
N ILE A 49 -0.46 5.08 -4.07
CA ILE A 49 -0.53 4.29 -2.84
C ILE A 49 0.68 3.37 -2.73
N GLY A 50 1.29 3.35 -1.55
CA GLY A 50 2.27 2.36 -1.14
C GLY A 50 1.75 1.51 0.02
N MET A 51 2.00 0.21 -0.07
CA MET A 51 1.75 -0.76 0.99
C MET A 51 3.01 -1.55 1.33
N ASN A 52 3.10 -1.96 2.60
CA ASN A 52 4.01 -3.00 3.04
C ASN A 52 3.17 -4.14 3.59
N VAL A 53 3.34 -5.34 3.04
CA VAL A 53 2.53 -6.52 3.35
C VAL A 53 3.42 -7.62 3.92
N TRP A 54 3.09 -8.14 5.11
CA TRP A 54 3.80 -9.28 5.71
C TRP A 54 2.89 -10.11 6.61
N VAL A 55 3.31 -11.32 6.88
CA VAL A 55 2.70 -12.18 7.91
C VAL A 55 3.68 -12.34 9.06
N GLU A 56 3.21 -12.09 10.27
CA GLU A 56 3.96 -12.20 11.51
C GLU A 56 3.08 -12.86 12.57
N ARG A 57 3.52 -13.97 13.15
CA ARG A 57 2.80 -14.73 14.18
C ARG A 57 1.35 -15.07 13.79
N GLY A 58 1.18 -15.46 12.54
CA GLY A 58 -0.12 -15.83 11.98
C GLY A 58 -1.03 -14.65 11.59
N ASP A 59 -0.64 -13.42 11.86
CA ASP A 59 -1.38 -12.22 11.46
C ASP A 59 -0.87 -11.67 10.14
N LEU A 60 -1.76 -11.43 9.20
CA LEU A 60 -1.46 -10.67 7.99
C LEU A 60 -1.53 -9.18 8.32
N LEU A 61 -0.43 -8.48 8.16
CA LEU A 61 -0.25 -7.07 8.49
C LEU A 61 0.00 -6.25 7.23
N VAL A 62 -0.62 -5.06 7.17
CA VAL A 62 -0.49 -4.16 6.00
C VAL A 62 -0.31 -2.74 6.49
N TYR A 63 0.85 -2.13 6.27
CA TYR A 63 1.00 -0.69 6.35
C TYR A 63 0.45 -0.04 5.10
N LEU A 64 -0.23 1.09 5.28
CA LEU A 64 -0.84 1.89 4.23
C LEU A 64 -0.24 3.29 4.21
N SER A 65 0.07 3.80 3.03
CA SER A 65 0.45 5.20 2.82
C SER A 65 -0.02 5.67 1.44
N ARG A 66 -0.13 6.98 1.29
CA ARG A 66 -0.41 7.63 0.01
C ARG A 66 0.48 8.85 -0.14
N SER A 67 0.92 9.15 -1.35
CA SER A 67 1.61 10.40 -1.66
C SER A 67 0.76 11.59 -1.23
N GLY A 68 1.40 12.60 -0.61
CA GLY A 68 0.70 13.78 -0.11
C GLY A 68 0.19 13.67 1.33
N PHE A 69 0.36 12.55 2.03
CA PHE A 69 0.01 12.42 3.45
C PHE A 69 1.05 13.10 4.35
N PHE A 70 1.17 14.42 4.21
CA PHE A 70 2.13 15.22 4.98
C PHE A 70 1.44 15.94 6.12
N ASP A 71 1.95 15.72 7.33
CA ASP A 71 1.48 16.42 8.54
C ASP A 71 2.01 17.87 8.63
N GLU A 72 1.68 18.57 9.74
CA GLU A 72 2.12 19.94 10.01
C GLU A 72 3.66 20.08 10.04
N HIS A 73 4.36 18.99 10.26
CA HIS A 73 5.82 18.94 10.32
C HIS A 73 6.45 18.60 8.96
N ASN A 74 5.65 18.50 7.90
CA ASN A 74 6.05 18.05 6.57
C ASN A 74 6.64 16.62 6.59
N THR A 75 6.09 15.76 7.44
CA THR A 75 6.47 14.36 7.51
C THR A 75 5.47 13.52 6.73
N LEU A 76 5.95 12.70 5.80
CA LEU A 76 5.12 11.73 5.10
C LEU A 76 4.71 10.62 6.07
N LEU A 77 3.42 10.54 6.37
CA LEU A 77 2.87 9.62 7.35
C LEU A 77 2.28 8.35 6.71
N LYS A 78 2.33 7.26 7.47
CA LYS A 78 1.48 6.10 7.19
C LYS A 78 0.04 6.41 7.62
N ALA A 79 -0.92 5.95 6.82
CA ALA A 79 -2.35 6.08 7.13
C ALA A 79 -2.79 5.22 8.33
N GLY A 80 -2.01 4.19 8.64
CA GLY A 80 -2.28 3.24 9.71
C GLY A 80 -1.81 1.85 9.29
N ARG A 81 -2.24 0.83 10.05
CA ARG A 81 -1.98 -0.58 9.78
C ARG A 81 -3.28 -1.36 9.83
N LEU A 82 -3.46 -2.26 8.86
CA LEU A 82 -4.47 -3.31 8.93
C LEU A 82 -3.84 -4.55 9.54
N ARG A 83 -4.60 -5.26 10.37
CA ARG A 83 -4.29 -6.58 10.89
C ARG A 83 -5.45 -7.51 10.57
N LEU A 84 -5.17 -8.60 9.87
CA LEU A 84 -6.15 -9.64 9.55
C LEU A 84 -5.66 -10.97 10.11
N ARG A 85 -6.44 -11.56 11.01
CA ARG A 85 -6.24 -12.92 11.50
C ARG A 85 -7.34 -13.82 10.96
N LEU A 86 -6.94 -14.94 10.42
CA LEU A 86 -7.84 -15.97 9.89
C LEU A 86 -7.62 -17.26 10.66
N GLU A 87 -8.68 -17.81 11.21
CA GLU A 87 -8.64 -19.04 12.01
C GLU A 87 -9.58 -20.08 11.38
N PRO A 88 -9.20 -21.38 11.38
CA PRO A 88 -10.15 -22.44 11.06
C PRO A 88 -11.39 -22.32 11.96
N LYS A 89 -12.57 -22.65 11.44
CA LYS A 89 -13.83 -22.52 12.20
C LYS A 89 -13.79 -23.25 13.56
N ASP A 90 -13.14 -24.40 13.59
CA ASP A 90 -13.14 -25.32 14.72
C ASP A 90 -11.82 -25.31 15.54
N ALA A 91 -10.87 -24.40 15.21
CA ALA A 91 -9.60 -24.24 15.91
C ALA A 91 -9.38 -22.78 16.29
N THR A 92 -9.62 -22.45 17.55
CA THR A 92 -9.41 -21.10 18.08
C THR A 92 -7.95 -20.91 18.49
N GLY A 93 -7.37 -19.76 18.17
CA GLY A 93 -6.01 -19.37 18.56
C GLY A 93 -4.91 -19.80 17.58
N THR A 94 -5.22 -20.64 16.58
CA THR A 94 -4.26 -21.03 15.53
C THR A 94 -4.61 -20.35 14.22
N SER A 95 -3.66 -19.65 13.63
CA SER A 95 -3.87 -19.02 12.32
C SER A 95 -3.79 -20.05 11.19
N VAL A 96 -4.55 -19.83 10.13
CA VAL A 96 -4.43 -20.61 8.88
C VAL A 96 -3.04 -20.47 8.25
N PHE A 97 -2.28 -19.44 8.63
CA PHE A 97 -0.93 -19.18 8.13
C PHE A 97 0.19 -19.82 8.97
N ASP A 98 -0.13 -20.53 10.06
CA ASP A 98 0.87 -21.19 10.91
C ASP A 98 1.29 -22.58 10.37
N GLY A 99 0.68 -23.04 9.27
CA GLY A 99 0.98 -24.35 8.66
C GLY A 99 2.21 -24.34 7.76
N GLU A 100 2.74 -25.52 7.45
CA GLU A 100 3.89 -25.72 6.55
C GLU A 100 3.58 -25.35 5.09
N ASP A 101 2.31 -25.29 4.73
CA ASP A 101 1.82 -24.85 3.42
C ASP A 101 1.81 -23.32 3.26
N PHE A 102 2.26 -22.57 4.28
CA PHE A 102 2.37 -21.11 4.22
C PHE A 102 3.23 -20.66 3.04
N ARG A 103 2.69 -19.72 2.26
CA ARG A 103 3.40 -19.04 1.17
C ARG A 103 2.94 -17.60 1.09
N GLN A 104 3.90 -16.68 1.03
CA GLN A 104 3.65 -15.27 0.69
C GLN A 104 4.37 -14.96 -0.61
N THR A 105 3.64 -14.51 -1.62
CA THR A 105 4.15 -14.32 -2.98
C THR A 105 3.87 -12.89 -3.44
N LEU A 106 4.92 -12.17 -3.82
CA LEU A 106 4.82 -10.94 -4.60
C LEU A 106 4.80 -11.32 -6.08
N SER A 107 3.66 -11.15 -6.72
CA SER A 107 3.46 -11.35 -8.15
C SER A 107 3.71 -10.05 -8.88
N LEU A 108 4.82 -9.94 -9.60
CA LEU A 108 5.18 -8.74 -10.33
C LEU A 108 4.29 -8.54 -11.58
N ASP A 109 3.83 -9.64 -12.18
CA ASP A 109 3.05 -9.61 -13.42
C ASP A 109 1.65 -9.00 -13.24
N ASP A 110 1.06 -9.14 -12.07
CA ASP A 110 -0.26 -8.57 -11.77
C ASP A 110 -0.27 -7.56 -10.61
N GLY A 111 0.93 -7.19 -10.13
CA GLY A 111 1.12 -6.17 -9.10
C GLY A 111 0.46 -6.48 -7.77
N ALA A 112 0.34 -7.76 -7.41
CA ALA A 112 -0.39 -8.20 -6.22
C ALA A 112 0.48 -9.02 -5.26
N VAL A 113 0.12 -8.99 -3.97
CA VAL A 113 0.64 -9.91 -2.96
C VAL A 113 -0.39 -10.98 -2.67
N TYR A 114 0.03 -12.24 -2.73
CA TYR A 114 -0.77 -13.40 -2.36
C TYR A 114 -0.24 -14.01 -1.08
N VAL A 115 -1.11 -14.22 -0.10
CA VAL A 115 -0.81 -14.96 1.13
C VAL A 115 -1.67 -16.23 1.15
N ARG A 116 -1.03 -17.39 1.28
CA ARG A 116 -1.69 -18.68 1.24
C ARG A 116 -1.29 -19.52 2.44
N GLY A 117 -2.20 -20.34 2.93
CA GLY A 117 -2.03 -21.31 3.99
C GLY A 117 -3.36 -21.89 4.44
N GLY A 118 -3.39 -23.13 4.91
CA GLY A 118 -4.58 -23.80 5.44
C GLY A 118 -5.79 -23.82 4.48
N GLY A 119 -5.55 -23.87 3.17
CA GLY A 119 -6.59 -23.83 2.14
C GLY A 119 -7.20 -22.43 1.94
N VAL A 120 -6.58 -21.38 2.47
CA VAL A 120 -6.97 -19.98 2.31
C VAL A 120 -6.03 -19.27 1.34
N THR A 121 -6.56 -18.34 0.57
CA THR A 121 -5.81 -17.36 -0.21
C THR A 121 -6.32 -15.97 0.10
N VAL A 122 -5.42 -15.06 0.49
CA VAL A 122 -5.68 -13.63 0.53
C VAL A 122 -4.87 -12.96 -0.59
N ARG A 123 -5.56 -12.26 -1.49
CA ARG A 123 -4.95 -11.44 -2.53
C ARG A 123 -5.08 -9.98 -2.15
N LEU A 124 -3.95 -9.25 -2.14
CA LEU A 124 -3.91 -7.81 -1.89
C LEU A 124 -3.36 -7.11 -3.13
N TRP A 125 -4.01 -6.00 -3.51
CA TRP A 125 -3.53 -5.14 -4.60
C TRP A 125 -3.96 -3.69 -4.38
N ALA A 126 -3.22 -2.75 -4.96
CA ALA A 126 -3.65 -1.38 -5.14
C ALA A 126 -4.23 -1.22 -6.56
N ASP A 127 -5.30 -0.47 -6.67
CA ASP A 127 -5.81 -0.09 -7.99
C ASP A 127 -4.85 0.91 -8.64
N VAL A 128 -4.55 0.72 -9.93
CA VAL A 128 -3.60 1.57 -10.66
C VAL A 128 -4.21 2.90 -11.14
N HIS A 129 -5.53 3.04 -11.12
CA HIS A 129 -6.26 4.22 -11.59
C HIS A 129 -6.96 5.00 -10.48
N GLU A 130 -7.17 4.40 -9.31
CA GLU A 130 -7.86 5.04 -8.19
C GLU A 130 -7.10 4.80 -6.89
N PRO A 131 -7.12 5.73 -5.94
CA PRO A 131 -6.41 5.59 -4.66
C PRO A 131 -7.11 4.59 -3.73
N LYS A 132 -7.15 3.33 -4.13
CA LYS A 132 -7.83 2.23 -3.46
C LYS A 132 -6.97 0.99 -3.31
N VAL A 133 -7.16 0.32 -2.19
CA VAL A 133 -6.57 -0.98 -1.87
C VAL A 133 -7.68 -1.98 -1.67
N PHE A 134 -7.45 -3.19 -2.14
CA PHE A 134 -8.34 -4.33 -1.96
C PHE A 134 -7.61 -5.49 -1.32
N ALA A 135 -8.31 -6.22 -0.44
CA ALA A 135 -7.92 -7.53 0.04
C ALA A 135 -9.07 -8.50 -0.17
N GLU A 136 -8.90 -9.47 -1.07
CA GLU A 136 -9.87 -10.53 -1.37
C GLU A 136 -9.48 -11.80 -0.61
N ILE A 137 -10.36 -12.29 0.24
CA ILE A 137 -10.21 -13.55 0.99
C ILE A 137 -10.99 -14.62 0.25
N LYS A 138 -10.36 -15.76 -0.02
CA LYS A 138 -10.99 -16.99 -0.51
C LYS A 138 -10.52 -18.16 0.31
N SER A 139 -11.45 -19.00 0.75
CA SER A 139 -11.16 -20.19 1.54
C SER A 139 -11.93 -21.39 1.03
N ALA A 140 -11.29 -22.55 1.00
CA ALA A 140 -11.90 -23.82 0.65
C ALA A 140 -12.90 -24.29 1.73
N LYS A 141 -12.66 -23.93 3.00
CA LYS A 141 -13.53 -24.22 4.14
C LYS A 141 -13.87 -22.93 4.88
N PRO A 142 -15.00 -22.87 5.63
CA PRO A 142 -15.33 -21.68 6.42
C PRO A 142 -14.24 -21.36 7.45
N VAL A 143 -13.83 -20.09 7.51
CA VAL A 143 -12.87 -19.54 8.49
C VAL A 143 -13.51 -18.43 9.29
N LYS A 144 -13.09 -18.23 10.53
CA LYS A 144 -13.36 -17.03 11.32
C LYS A 144 -12.34 -15.97 10.95
N ALA A 145 -12.74 -14.72 10.86
CA ALA A 145 -11.84 -13.63 10.56
C ALA A 145 -12.00 -12.49 11.57
N THR A 146 -10.87 -12.02 12.08
CA THR A 146 -10.77 -10.78 12.86
C THR A 146 -9.96 -9.78 12.04
N LEU A 147 -10.52 -8.59 11.86
CA LEU A 147 -9.89 -7.47 11.17
C LEU A 147 -9.74 -6.31 12.15
N ALA A 148 -8.60 -5.66 12.18
CA ALA A 148 -8.40 -4.44 12.92
C ALA A 148 -7.80 -3.35 12.02
N TYR A 149 -8.28 -2.12 12.21
CA TYR A 149 -7.54 -0.92 11.82
C TYR A 149 -6.77 -0.42 13.04
N GLU A 150 -5.47 -0.22 12.91
CA GLU A 150 -4.58 0.18 13.99
C GLU A 150 -3.95 1.53 13.68
N SER A 151 -4.01 2.46 14.65
CA SER A 151 -3.32 3.74 14.57
C SER A 151 -2.53 4.02 15.86
N TRP A 152 -1.32 4.49 15.69
CA TRP A 152 -0.46 5.04 16.75
C TRP A 152 -0.72 6.52 16.98
N ARG A 153 -1.47 7.20 16.10
CA ARG A 153 -1.94 8.57 16.29
C ARG A 153 -3.35 8.63 16.86
N HIS A 154 -3.62 7.82 17.89
CA HIS A 154 -4.91 7.82 18.62
C HIS A 154 -4.94 8.83 19.78
N LYS A 155 -3.83 9.48 20.07
CA LYS A 155 -3.66 10.55 21.06
C LYS A 155 -2.51 11.46 20.65
N ASP A 156 -2.56 12.72 21.11
CA ASP A 156 -1.45 13.65 20.93
C ASP A 156 -0.20 13.13 21.66
N ARG A 157 0.97 13.26 21.04
CA ARG A 157 2.24 12.82 21.62
C ARG A 157 3.35 13.81 21.33
N PRO A 158 4.19 14.15 22.35
CA PRO A 158 5.41 14.87 22.09
C PRO A 158 6.30 14.08 21.12
N VAL A 159 6.91 14.78 20.17
CA VAL A 159 7.93 14.19 19.28
C VAL A 159 9.19 13.98 20.11
N PRO A 160 9.72 12.75 20.24
CA PRO A 160 10.97 12.51 20.95
C PRO A 160 12.11 13.28 20.33
N ARG A 161 13.05 13.76 21.17
CA ARG A 161 14.20 14.54 20.72
C ARG A 161 14.99 13.82 19.61
N GLU A 162 15.13 12.52 19.72
CA GLU A 162 15.84 11.66 18.77
C GLU A 162 15.13 11.64 17.42
N ALA A 163 13.79 11.68 17.42
CA ALA A 163 12.98 11.67 16.19
C ALA A 163 13.03 13.01 15.45
N VAL A 164 13.29 14.14 16.13
CA VAL A 164 13.40 15.46 15.51
C VAL A 164 14.46 15.48 14.40
N GLN A 165 15.49 14.65 14.50
CA GLN A 165 16.52 14.52 13.46
C GLN A 165 15.99 14.02 12.10
N GLN A 166 14.82 13.40 12.08
CA GLN A 166 14.16 12.85 10.89
C GLN A 166 13.07 13.78 10.34
N PHE A 167 12.84 14.93 10.99
CA PHE A 167 11.84 15.91 10.61
C PHE A 167 12.47 17.13 9.96
N THR A 168 11.66 17.91 9.27
CA THR A 168 12.05 19.22 8.71
C THR A 168 12.59 20.18 9.79
N TRP A 169 12.16 20.01 11.05
CA TRP A 169 12.60 20.80 12.21
C TRP A 169 14.06 20.60 12.60
N LYS A 170 14.78 19.66 12.03
CA LYS A 170 16.19 19.36 12.36
C LYS A 170 17.07 20.60 12.41
N TRP A 171 16.85 21.54 11.51
CA TRP A 171 17.64 22.76 11.35
C TRP A 171 17.02 23.99 12.02
N LEU A 172 15.86 23.83 12.65
CA LEU A 172 15.11 24.91 13.29
C LEU A 172 15.21 24.76 14.81
N SER A 173 15.43 25.87 15.53
CA SER A 173 15.65 25.88 16.96
C SER A 173 14.39 25.74 17.82
N LYS A 174 13.21 25.71 17.21
CA LYS A 174 11.94 25.53 17.91
C LYS A 174 11.85 24.10 18.47
N GLY A 175 11.50 23.97 19.77
CA GLY A 175 11.20 22.69 20.42
C GLY A 175 9.72 22.52 20.69
N GLY A 176 9.36 21.42 21.38
CA GLY A 176 7.99 21.17 21.83
C GLY A 176 7.03 20.73 20.74
N HIS A 177 7.53 20.02 19.72
CA HIS A 177 6.70 19.50 18.62
C HIS A 177 5.76 18.39 19.11
N ILE A 178 4.53 18.40 18.62
CA ILE A 178 3.49 17.44 18.93
C ILE A 178 3.06 16.73 17.65
N THR A 179 3.08 15.42 17.64
CA THR A 179 2.34 14.61 16.67
C THR A 179 0.90 14.55 17.13
N TYR A 180 0.00 15.14 16.38
CA TYR A 180 -1.42 15.24 16.74
C TYR A 180 -2.19 13.97 16.43
N ALA A 181 -3.25 13.75 17.20
CA ALA A 181 -4.14 12.61 17.02
C ALA A 181 -4.98 12.73 15.76
N ASP A 182 -5.22 11.57 15.12
CA ASP A 182 -6.20 11.44 14.05
C ASP A 182 -7.63 11.43 14.60
N SER A 183 -8.58 11.92 13.80
CA SER A 183 -10.00 11.67 14.02
C SER A 183 -10.36 10.30 13.45
N ILE A 184 -10.81 9.38 14.32
CA ILE A 184 -11.13 8.02 13.93
C ILE A 184 -12.57 7.69 14.33
N ARG A 185 -13.41 7.38 13.34
CA ARG A 185 -14.86 7.18 13.49
C ARG A 185 -15.24 5.78 13.01
N PRO A 186 -15.39 4.80 13.93
CA PRO A 186 -15.87 3.47 13.61
C PRO A 186 -17.37 3.49 13.28
N GLY A 187 -17.73 2.76 12.21
CA GLY A 187 -19.11 2.41 11.88
C GLY A 187 -19.32 0.90 11.99
N LYS A 188 -20.53 0.41 11.71
CA LYS A 188 -20.89 -1.00 11.87
C LYS A 188 -19.95 -1.96 11.10
N SER A 189 -19.62 -1.62 9.86
CA SER A 189 -18.77 -2.44 8.97
C SER A 189 -17.75 -1.60 8.21
N SER A 190 -17.46 -0.40 8.70
CA SER A 190 -16.49 0.51 8.11
C SER A 190 -15.88 1.41 9.19
N ILE A 191 -14.73 2.01 8.89
CA ILE A 191 -14.10 3.01 9.73
C ILE A 191 -13.56 4.13 8.86
N ILE A 192 -13.75 5.38 9.29
CA ILE A 192 -13.16 6.57 8.69
C ILE A 192 -12.05 7.05 9.61
N PHE A 193 -10.90 7.32 9.04
CA PHE A 193 -9.73 7.84 9.72
C PHE A 193 -9.22 9.07 8.97
N GLU A 194 -8.88 10.12 9.70
CA GLU A 194 -8.56 11.42 9.14
C GLU A 194 -7.55 12.16 10.01
N HIS A 195 -6.49 12.64 9.40
CA HIS A 195 -5.62 13.68 9.94
C HIS A 195 -5.95 14.98 9.23
N HIS A 196 -6.12 16.05 10.01
CA HIS A 196 -6.30 17.40 9.49
C HIS A 196 -5.20 18.27 10.08
N ASN A 197 -4.36 18.85 9.22
CA ASN A 197 -3.24 19.67 9.65
C ASN A 197 -3.72 20.91 10.38
N ARG A 198 -3.20 21.10 11.58
CA ARG A 198 -3.51 22.25 12.41
C ARG A 198 -2.84 23.52 11.87
N LYS A 199 -3.25 24.66 12.37
CA LYS A 199 -2.58 25.94 12.11
C LYS A 199 -1.16 25.90 12.71
N GLU A 200 -0.25 26.69 12.17
CA GLU A 200 1.18 26.72 12.50
C GLU A 200 1.94 25.47 12.02
N THR A 201 1.99 25.34 10.74
CA THR A 201 2.81 24.34 10.09
C THR A 201 4.30 24.73 10.09
N VAL A 202 5.18 23.77 9.84
CA VAL A 202 6.61 24.05 9.67
C VAL A 202 6.86 25.09 8.55
N TYR A 203 6.00 25.14 7.54
CA TYR A 203 6.05 26.17 6.49
C TYR A 203 5.87 27.58 7.09
N ASP A 204 4.83 27.79 7.92
CA ASP A 204 4.56 29.08 8.53
C ASP A 204 5.73 29.56 9.39
N TYR A 205 6.29 28.64 10.18
CA TYR A 205 7.46 28.94 10.98
C TYR A 205 8.68 29.28 10.12
N THR A 206 8.93 28.52 9.05
CA THR A 206 10.07 28.76 8.15
C THR A 206 9.98 30.11 7.46
N VAL A 207 8.79 30.48 6.98
CA VAL A 207 8.54 31.79 6.34
C VAL A 207 8.90 32.93 7.31
N SER A 208 8.45 32.84 8.56
CA SER A 208 8.77 33.86 9.59
C SER A 208 10.25 33.83 9.99
N TYR A 209 10.83 32.64 10.13
CA TYR A 209 12.25 32.50 10.44
C TYR A 209 13.16 33.12 9.37
N GLU A 210 12.81 32.95 8.11
CA GLU A 210 13.51 33.54 6.94
C GLU A 210 13.13 35.00 6.69
N LYS A 211 12.28 35.62 7.54
CA LYS A 211 11.80 37.00 7.42
C LYS A 211 11.07 37.31 6.11
N LEU A 212 10.32 36.32 5.62
CA LEU A 212 9.55 36.40 4.38
C LEU A 212 8.07 36.75 4.61
N ASP A 213 7.67 37.18 5.82
CA ASP A 213 6.27 37.47 6.16
C ASP A 213 5.61 38.47 5.22
N ALA A 214 6.36 39.51 4.75
CA ALA A 214 5.85 40.51 3.84
C ALA A 214 5.39 39.97 2.47
N VAL A 215 5.88 38.80 2.07
CA VAL A 215 5.56 38.15 0.79
C VAL A 215 4.82 36.82 0.96
N LYS A 216 4.50 36.43 2.20
CA LYS A 216 3.86 35.16 2.54
C LYS A 216 2.58 34.90 1.74
N GLN A 217 1.77 35.91 1.47
CA GLN A 217 0.56 35.80 0.67
C GLN A 217 0.81 35.41 -0.79
N ASN A 218 2.03 35.57 -1.29
CA ASN A 218 2.43 35.23 -2.66
C ASN A 218 3.01 33.82 -2.76
N ILE A 219 3.19 33.15 -1.63
CA ILE A 219 3.79 31.82 -1.54
C ILE A 219 2.73 30.83 -1.07
N ASN A 220 2.54 29.75 -1.81
CA ASN A 220 1.56 28.72 -1.42
C ASN A 220 2.10 27.84 -0.28
N ASN A 221 1.34 27.69 0.80
CA ASN A 221 1.60 26.70 1.83
C ASN A 221 1.03 25.33 1.37
N PRO A 222 1.86 24.36 0.99
CA PRO A 222 1.38 23.08 0.46
C PRO A 222 0.70 22.21 1.51
N ILE A 223 1.08 22.35 2.79
CA ILE A 223 0.58 21.52 3.90
C ILE A 223 -0.43 22.25 4.79
N GLY A 224 -0.65 23.55 4.58
CA GLY A 224 -1.65 24.32 5.31
C GLY A 224 -3.07 23.87 4.96
N ASP A 225 -3.94 23.66 5.98
CA ASP A 225 -5.32 23.21 5.82
C ASP A 225 -5.44 21.88 5.04
N LEU A 226 -4.41 21.03 5.10
CA LEU A 226 -4.38 19.73 4.42
C LEU A 226 -5.09 18.69 5.28
N SER A 227 -6.03 17.96 4.69
CA SER A 227 -6.60 16.74 5.25
C SER A 227 -6.16 15.54 4.46
N PHE A 228 -5.85 14.45 5.16
CA PHE A 228 -5.57 13.16 4.55
C PHE A 228 -6.08 12.03 5.43
N GLY A 229 -6.39 10.91 4.81
CA GLY A 229 -6.94 9.77 5.52
C GLY A 229 -7.69 8.84 4.59
N GLY A 230 -8.74 8.20 5.09
CA GLY A 230 -9.46 7.26 4.27
C GLY A 230 -10.65 6.59 4.96
N ARG A 231 -11.18 5.60 4.26
CA ARG A 231 -12.23 4.72 4.75
C ARG A 231 -11.86 3.27 4.46
N MET A 232 -11.80 2.45 5.51
CA MET A 232 -11.85 0.99 5.36
C MET A 232 -13.31 0.54 5.38
N SER A 233 -13.66 -0.34 4.44
CA SER A 233 -15.00 -0.97 4.34
C SER A 233 -14.85 -2.47 4.28
N ALA A 234 -15.56 -3.18 5.14
CA ALA A 234 -15.53 -4.64 5.27
C ALA A 234 -16.96 -5.15 5.53
N PRO A 235 -17.80 -5.26 4.49
CA PRO A 235 -19.26 -5.51 4.65
C PRO A 235 -19.64 -6.78 5.40
N THR A 236 -18.77 -7.80 5.40
CA THR A 236 -18.97 -9.06 6.11
C THR A 236 -18.53 -9.02 7.57
N PHE A 237 -17.97 -7.91 8.04
CA PHE A 237 -17.47 -7.75 9.38
C PHE A 237 -18.34 -6.79 10.19
N THR A 238 -18.34 -6.96 11.50
CA THR A 238 -19.05 -6.10 12.44
C THR A 238 -18.07 -5.56 13.50
N TYR A 239 -18.15 -4.28 13.77
CA TYR A 239 -17.36 -3.60 14.82
C TYR A 239 -17.65 -4.18 16.22
N THR A 240 -16.61 -4.44 17.00
CA THR A 240 -16.69 -5.06 18.32
C THR A 240 -16.03 -4.26 19.45
N GLY A 241 -15.41 -3.12 19.12
CA GLY A 241 -14.75 -2.29 20.12
C GLY A 241 -13.28 -2.05 19.84
N THR A 242 -12.57 -1.51 20.81
CA THR A 242 -11.14 -1.18 20.70
C THR A 242 -10.29 -1.99 21.66
N THR A 243 -9.02 -2.20 21.29
CA THR A 243 -7.97 -2.71 22.18
C THR A 243 -6.71 -1.87 21.98
N ASP A 244 -5.93 -1.71 23.05
CA ASP A 244 -4.63 -1.03 23.00
C ASP A 244 -3.52 -2.08 22.96
N GLY A 245 -2.40 -1.75 22.31
CA GLY A 245 -1.25 -2.62 22.19
C GLY A 245 0.04 -1.86 21.94
N VAL A 246 1.15 -2.59 21.89
CA VAL A 246 2.48 -2.07 21.59
C VAL A 246 3.05 -2.85 20.41
N TYR A 247 3.62 -2.16 19.43
CA TYR A 247 4.35 -2.76 18.33
C TYR A 247 5.62 -1.97 18.04
N ALA A 248 6.77 -2.65 18.00
CA ALA A 248 8.07 -2.01 17.81
C ALA A 248 8.27 -0.79 18.73
N SER A 249 7.99 -0.96 20.03
CA SER A 249 8.08 0.07 21.09
C SER A 249 7.12 1.27 20.90
N THR A 250 6.11 1.15 20.03
CA THR A 250 5.13 2.21 19.79
C THR A 250 3.73 1.75 20.21
N ASP A 251 3.08 2.52 21.09
CA ASP A 251 1.68 2.31 21.48
C ASP A 251 0.78 2.51 20.27
N TYR A 252 -0.22 1.67 20.13
CA TYR A 252 -1.28 1.81 19.16
C TYR A 252 -2.63 1.49 19.74
N ARG A 253 -3.70 1.98 19.13
CA ARG A 253 -5.08 1.54 19.35
C ARG A 253 -5.57 0.81 18.10
N ALA A 254 -6.23 -0.32 18.35
CA ALA A 254 -6.90 -1.12 17.31
C ALA A 254 -8.41 -0.94 17.43
N TRP A 255 -9.08 -0.73 16.30
CA TRP A 255 -10.54 -0.78 16.15
C TRP A 255 -10.87 -2.13 15.51
N ASN A 256 -11.52 -3.00 16.28
CA ASN A 256 -11.67 -4.41 15.95
C ASN A 256 -13.01 -4.70 15.28
N TYR A 257 -12.97 -5.58 14.30
CA TYR A 257 -14.10 -6.08 13.55
C TYR A 257 -14.02 -7.60 13.46
N VAL A 258 -15.14 -8.28 13.63
CA VAL A 258 -15.22 -9.74 13.49
C VAL A 258 -16.21 -10.11 12.40
N SER A 259 -15.94 -11.21 11.70
CA SER A 259 -16.88 -11.80 10.75
C SER A 259 -17.50 -13.08 11.31
N PRO A 260 -18.73 -13.44 10.90
CA PRO A 260 -19.14 -14.83 10.99
C PRO A 260 -18.19 -15.70 10.17
N SER A 261 -18.33 -17.04 10.27
CA SER A 261 -17.58 -17.94 9.42
C SER A 261 -17.84 -17.61 7.94
N LEU A 262 -16.78 -17.44 7.16
CA LEU A 262 -16.83 -17.05 5.76
C LEU A 262 -15.91 -17.91 4.89
N THR A 263 -16.28 -18.06 3.61
CA THR A 263 -15.42 -18.64 2.56
C THR A 263 -14.96 -17.60 1.56
N ARG A 264 -15.60 -16.42 1.56
CA ARG A 264 -15.22 -15.29 0.70
C ARG A 264 -15.54 -13.97 1.40
N SER A 265 -14.63 -13.01 1.28
CA SER A 265 -14.85 -11.64 1.70
C SER A 265 -13.96 -10.69 0.91
N THR A 266 -14.36 -9.42 0.84
CA THR A 266 -13.55 -8.35 0.28
C THR A 266 -13.50 -7.18 1.26
N ILE A 267 -12.27 -6.75 1.57
CA ILE A 267 -11.98 -5.55 2.33
C ILE A 267 -11.50 -4.51 1.34
N THR A 268 -12.00 -3.28 1.44
CA THR A 268 -11.58 -2.15 0.60
C THR A 268 -11.09 -1.02 1.49
N VAL A 269 -9.99 -0.38 1.10
CA VAL A 269 -9.55 0.89 1.70
C VAL A 269 -9.47 1.95 0.62
N GLU A 270 -10.16 3.05 0.84
CA GLU A 270 -10.11 4.25 0.00
C GLU A 270 -9.26 5.29 0.73
N LEU A 271 -8.31 5.90 0.04
CA LEU A 271 -7.45 6.93 0.60
C LEU A 271 -7.69 8.26 -0.13
N ALA A 272 -7.70 9.35 0.64
CA ALA A 272 -7.92 10.69 0.12
C ALA A 272 -6.93 11.69 0.72
N VAL A 273 -6.61 12.73 -0.05
CA VAL A 273 -5.84 13.90 0.36
C VAL A 273 -6.38 15.13 -0.35
N ASN A 274 -6.72 16.18 0.39
CA ASN A 274 -7.26 17.43 -0.16
C ASN A 274 -7.10 18.58 0.84
N LYS A 275 -7.25 19.82 0.38
CA LYS A 275 -7.39 20.99 1.25
C LYS A 275 -8.80 21.03 1.86
N GLY A 276 -8.90 21.54 3.10
CA GLY A 276 -10.17 21.58 3.86
C GLY A 276 -10.59 20.22 4.40
N PRO A 277 -11.87 20.01 4.77
CA PRO A 277 -12.39 18.76 5.29
C PRO A 277 -12.16 17.59 4.32
N LEU A 278 -11.83 16.42 4.87
CA LEU A 278 -11.52 15.23 4.07
C LEU A 278 -12.67 14.86 3.13
N GLN A 279 -12.37 14.74 1.86
CA GLN A 279 -13.31 14.35 0.80
C GLN A 279 -12.97 12.96 0.28
N LEU A 280 -13.77 11.98 0.65
CA LEU A 280 -13.63 10.61 0.16
C LEU A 280 -14.22 10.48 -1.26
N PRO A 281 -13.62 9.63 -2.14
CA PRO A 281 -14.18 9.36 -3.45
C PRO A 281 -15.64 8.86 -3.35
N GLY A 282 -16.53 9.39 -4.20
CA GLY A 282 -17.96 9.08 -4.13
C GLY A 282 -18.30 7.69 -4.68
N LYS A 283 -18.18 7.52 -6.00
CA LYS A 283 -18.40 6.21 -6.66
C LYS A 283 -17.11 5.45 -6.77
N SER A 284 -17.17 4.15 -6.53
CA SER A 284 -16.03 3.25 -6.46
C SER A 284 -16.10 2.20 -7.55
N VAL A 285 -14.94 1.88 -8.14
CA VAL A 285 -14.79 0.67 -8.93
C VAL A 285 -15.01 -0.56 -8.04
N THR A 286 -15.65 -1.60 -8.60
CA THR A 286 -15.77 -2.88 -7.91
C THR A 286 -14.45 -3.61 -7.83
N ALA A 287 -14.25 -4.46 -6.82
CA ALA A 287 -13.02 -5.24 -6.66
C ALA A 287 -12.69 -6.06 -7.92
N ASP A 288 -13.69 -6.68 -8.57
CA ASP A 288 -13.46 -7.47 -9.78
C ASP A 288 -13.06 -6.60 -10.99
N ALA A 289 -13.63 -5.42 -11.14
CA ALA A 289 -13.25 -4.50 -12.21
C ALA A 289 -11.83 -3.93 -11.96
N SER A 290 -11.54 -3.51 -10.72
CA SER A 290 -10.20 -3.08 -10.29
C SER A 290 -9.16 -4.16 -10.54
N LYS A 291 -9.44 -5.39 -10.12
CA LYS A 291 -8.55 -6.53 -10.30
C LYS A 291 -8.19 -6.75 -11.77
N ARG A 292 -9.18 -6.75 -12.66
CA ARG A 292 -8.94 -6.95 -14.10
C ARG A 292 -8.10 -5.83 -14.70
N ARG A 293 -8.47 -4.56 -14.47
CA ARG A 293 -7.76 -3.42 -15.06
C ARG A 293 -6.34 -3.27 -14.51
N SER A 294 -6.15 -3.51 -13.21
CA SER A 294 -4.82 -3.42 -12.59
C SER A 294 -3.91 -4.56 -13.06
N SER A 295 -4.41 -5.81 -13.13
CA SER A 295 -3.63 -6.91 -13.68
C SER A 295 -3.26 -6.68 -15.14
N GLN A 296 -4.18 -6.16 -15.96
CA GLN A 296 -3.90 -5.84 -17.36
C GLN A 296 -2.83 -4.72 -17.47
N TRP A 297 -2.95 -3.66 -16.67
CA TRP A 297 -1.97 -2.58 -16.66
C TRP A 297 -0.56 -3.08 -16.31
N TRP A 298 -0.43 -3.94 -15.28
CA TRP A 298 0.85 -4.53 -14.88
C TRP A 298 1.42 -5.44 -15.97
N HIS A 299 0.58 -6.28 -16.58
CA HIS A 299 0.99 -7.09 -17.71
C HIS A 299 1.52 -6.22 -18.86
N ASP A 300 0.78 -5.21 -19.30
CA ASP A 300 1.20 -4.28 -20.36
C ASP A 300 2.46 -3.49 -19.97
N PHE A 301 2.61 -3.15 -18.68
CA PHE A 301 3.82 -2.50 -18.17
C PHE A 301 5.06 -3.37 -18.40
N TRP A 302 4.97 -4.67 -18.22
CA TRP A 302 6.08 -5.60 -18.43
C TRP A 302 6.35 -5.86 -19.93
N GLN A 303 5.35 -5.81 -20.80
CA GLN A 303 5.56 -5.96 -22.25
C GLN A 303 6.35 -4.79 -22.86
N ARG A 304 6.29 -3.60 -22.25
CA ARG A 304 6.95 -2.40 -22.77
C ARG A 304 8.47 -2.44 -22.68
N SER A 305 9.03 -3.09 -21.67
CA SER A 305 10.48 -3.14 -21.47
C SER A 305 10.85 -4.19 -20.41
N TYR A 306 11.86 -4.98 -20.68
CA TYR A 306 12.44 -5.94 -19.73
C TYR A 306 13.89 -6.22 -20.10
N ILE A 307 14.65 -6.78 -19.14
CA ILE A 307 16.01 -7.28 -19.37
C ILE A 307 16.02 -8.75 -18.98
N LYS A 308 16.47 -9.60 -19.90
CA LYS A 308 16.62 -11.04 -19.67
C LYS A 308 18.02 -11.48 -20.09
N SER A 309 18.66 -12.33 -19.28
CA SER A 309 19.94 -12.91 -19.59
C SER A 309 19.99 -14.36 -19.13
N ALA A 310 20.61 -15.23 -19.95
CA ALA A 310 20.88 -16.62 -19.58
C ALA A 310 22.17 -16.78 -18.77
N HIS A 311 23.05 -15.77 -18.74
CA HIS A 311 24.28 -15.81 -17.93
C HIS A 311 23.94 -15.61 -16.44
N PRO A 312 24.40 -16.45 -15.50
CA PRO A 312 23.97 -16.40 -14.11
C PRO A 312 24.17 -15.04 -13.42
N ASP A 313 25.34 -14.41 -13.60
CA ASP A 313 25.60 -13.09 -12.99
C ASP A 313 24.74 -11.98 -13.59
N ALA A 314 24.57 -11.99 -14.91
CA ALA A 314 23.71 -11.02 -15.59
C ALA A 314 22.23 -11.28 -15.28
N ALA A 315 21.80 -12.53 -15.09
CA ALA A 315 20.45 -12.86 -14.64
C ALA A 315 20.16 -12.28 -13.25
N ARG A 316 21.13 -12.33 -12.31
CA ARG A 316 21.00 -11.72 -10.98
C ARG A 316 20.84 -10.19 -11.07
N ILE A 317 21.61 -9.54 -11.93
CA ILE A 317 21.48 -8.09 -12.17
C ILE A 317 20.13 -7.77 -12.80
N ALA A 318 19.69 -8.55 -13.80
CA ALA A 318 18.38 -8.40 -14.43
C ALA A 318 17.24 -8.54 -13.40
N ARG A 319 17.38 -9.46 -12.45
CA ARG A 319 16.41 -9.65 -11.34
C ARG A 319 16.31 -8.42 -10.44
N ASN A 320 17.44 -7.78 -10.11
CA ASN A 320 17.43 -6.53 -9.34
C ASN A 320 16.79 -5.38 -10.14
N TYR A 321 17.02 -5.34 -11.46
CA TYR A 321 16.37 -4.38 -12.35
C TYR A 321 14.84 -4.58 -12.38
N GLU A 322 14.35 -5.83 -12.43
CA GLU A 322 12.91 -6.12 -12.34
C GLU A 322 12.29 -5.56 -11.04
N LEU A 323 12.93 -5.80 -9.88
CA LEU A 323 12.45 -5.26 -8.61
C LEU A 323 12.45 -3.73 -8.59
N PHE A 324 13.54 -3.11 -9.04
CA PHE A 324 13.62 -1.66 -9.12
C PHE A 324 12.51 -1.10 -10.02
N ARG A 325 12.33 -1.70 -11.18
CA ARG A 325 11.28 -1.30 -12.13
C ARG A 325 9.88 -1.51 -11.56
N TYR A 326 9.64 -2.60 -10.84
CA TYR A 326 8.39 -2.82 -10.12
C TYR A 326 8.12 -1.70 -9.12
N MET A 327 9.12 -1.32 -8.32
CA MET A 327 9.00 -0.23 -7.35
C MET A 327 8.67 1.11 -8.03
N LEU A 328 9.23 1.39 -9.19
CA LEU A 328 8.84 2.56 -9.99
C LEU A 328 7.38 2.46 -10.46
N GLY A 329 6.94 1.29 -10.92
CA GLY A 329 5.56 1.04 -11.32
C GLY A 329 4.56 1.22 -10.17
N CYS A 330 4.93 0.84 -8.94
CA CYS A 330 4.10 1.07 -7.75
C CYS A 330 3.80 2.56 -7.48
N ASN A 331 4.66 3.46 -7.95
CA ASN A 331 4.53 4.90 -7.77
C ASN A 331 4.12 5.64 -9.05
N ALA A 332 3.76 4.90 -10.11
CA ALA A 332 3.36 5.49 -11.38
C ALA A 332 1.91 5.98 -11.29
N TYR A 333 1.72 7.29 -11.54
CA TYR A 333 0.40 7.82 -11.83
C TYR A 333 -0.02 7.39 -13.23
N VAL A 334 -1.23 6.88 -13.36
CA VAL A 334 -1.87 6.72 -14.66
C VAL A 334 -2.56 8.04 -14.96
N GLN A 335 -1.96 8.82 -15.85
CA GLN A 335 -2.58 10.03 -16.41
C GLN A 335 -3.53 9.65 -17.53
#